data_fe2ea5a9de4841a20e043e0bb93b4c27
#
_entry.id   fe2ea5a9de4841a20e043e0bb93b4c27
#
_cell.length_a   1.000
_cell.length_b   1.000
_cell.length_c   1.000
_cell.angle_alpha   90.00
_cell.angle_beta   90.00
_cell.angle_gamma   90.00
#
_symmetry.space_group_name_H-M   'P 1'
#
loop_
_entity.id
_entity.type
_entity.pdbx_description
1 polymer ?
#
loop_
_entity_poly.entity_id
_entity_poly.type
_entity_poly.pdbx_seq_one_letter_code
_entity_poly.pdbx_strand_id
1 'polypeptide(L)'
;MPDIRSLFVTRLYRAALSEQGPNIDSQELENSCMVIAQDDEAGQDWCEENDYPGYTSYASLTDLPWRFPIFADLVTSLDAHVAAFAADLEFDLDDRPVKLEDIWINILPEGGFHSSHIHPHSVISGTTYVAMPKGASALKLEDPRHARMMAAPPRRKEVREDLRTFIYEAPKVGDVLLWESWLRHEVPMNTAEDERISVSFNYNWG
;
A
#
# COMPACT_ATOMS: atom_id res chain seq x y z
N MET A 1 5.72 -40.45 7.66
CA MET A 1 4.74 -39.35 7.82
C MET A 1 4.44 -38.80 6.45
N PRO A 2 3.19 -38.37 6.13
CA PRO A 2 2.90 -37.76 4.83
C PRO A 2 3.70 -36.48 4.64
N ASP A 3 4.16 -36.24 3.42
CA ASP A 3 4.79 -34.99 3.01
C ASP A 3 3.69 -33.99 2.65
N ILE A 4 3.63 -32.83 3.35
CA ILE A 4 2.65 -31.73 3.12
C ILE A 4 3.43 -30.48 2.83
N ARG A 5 3.30 -29.95 1.60
CA ARG A 5 4.01 -28.76 1.12
C ARG A 5 3.03 -27.61 0.92
N SER A 6 3.49 -26.37 1.15
CA SER A 6 2.81 -25.15 0.73
C SER A 6 3.12 -24.89 -0.74
N LEU A 7 2.09 -24.69 -1.56
CA LEU A 7 2.20 -24.36 -2.97
C LEU A 7 1.48 -23.04 -3.25
N PHE A 8 1.98 -22.26 -4.21
CA PHE A 8 1.38 -20.99 -4.64
C PHE A 8 1.26 -19.99 -3.48
N VAL A 9 2.40 -19.74 -2.84
CA VAL A 9 2.48 -18.82 -1.70
C VAL A 9 2.40 -17.39 -2.19
N THR A 10 1.49 -16.59 -1.60
CA THR A 10 1.45 -15.13 -1.79
C THR A 10 2.52 -14.49 -0.90
N ARG A 11 3.32 -13.60 -1.45
CA ARG A 11 4.38 -12.89 -0.72
C ARG A 11 3.89 -11.51 -0.31
N LEU A 12 4.22 -11.10 0.91
CA LEU A 12 4.05 -9.75 1.42
C LEU A 12 5.39 -9.28 1.97
N TYR A 13 5.92 -8.18 1.43
CA TYR A 13 7.12 -7.53 1.94
C TYR A 13 6.75 -6.53 3.03
N ARG A 14 7.52 -6.50 4.11
CA ARG A 14 7.42 -5.49 5.17
C ARG A 14 8.80 -5.11 5.66
N ALA A 15 9.09 -3.82 5.70
CA ALA A 15 10.33 -3.26 6.23
C ALA A 15 10.07 -1.87 6.83
N ALA A 16 11.02 -1.34 7.59
CA ALA A 16 11.00 0.07 7.90
C ALA A 16 11.58 0.87 6.72
N LEU A 17 10.94 1.97 6.35
CA LEU A 17 11.37 2.86 5.25
C LEU A 17 12.85 3.27 5.41
N SER A 18 13.29 3.48 6.65
CA SER A 18 14.66 3.87 6.99
C SER A 18 15.73 2.79 6.79
N GLU A 19 15.34 1.55 6.47
CA GLU A 19 16.30 0.46 6.20
C GLU A 19 16.98 0.61 4.85
N GLN A 20 16.42 1.42 3.95
CA GLN A 20 16.92 1.65 2.60
C GLN A 20 16.87 3.14 2.24
N GLY A 21 17.88 3.63 1.52
CA GLY A 21 17.90 4.98 0.95
C GLY A 21 18.16 6.12 1.94
N PRO A 22 17.79 7.35 1.58
CA PRO A 22 17.96 8.52 2.43
C PRO A 22 17.05 8.48 3.67
N ASN A 23 17.48 9.22 4.71
CA ASN A 23 16.64 9.41 5.90
C ASN A 23 15.51 10.40 5.59
N ILE A 24 14.27 9.94 5.68
CA ILE A 24 13.08 10.78 5.47
C ILE A 24 12.63 11.33 6.82
N ASP A 25 12.53 12.65 6.93
CA ASP A 25 11.93 13.28 8.09
C ASP A 25 10.40 13.03 8.09
N SER A 26 9.95 12.25 9.05
CA SER A 26 8.54 11.85 9.13
C SER A 26 7.59 13.02 9.37
N GLN A 27 8.02 14.05 10.13
CA GLN A 27 7.20 15.23 10.39
C GLN A 27 7.12 16.13 9.14
N GLU A 28 8.23 16.27 8.42
CA GLU A 28 8.24 17.02 7.15
C GLU A 28 7.36 16.33 6.10
N LEU A 29 7.42 14.99 6.01
CA LEU A 29 6.57 14.23 5.10
C LEU A 29 5.09 14.38 5.44
N GLU A 30 4.72 14.29 6.72
CA GLU A 30 3.36 14.48 7.19
C GLU A 30 2.85 15.89 6.88
N ASN A 31 3.62 16.92 7.23
CA ASN A 31 3.28 18.30 6.92
C ASN A 31 3.11 18.53 5.41
N SER A 32 3.99 17.95 4.60
CA SER A 32 3.91 18.04 3.14
C SER A 32 2.65 17.38 2.59
N CYS A 33 2.27 16.20 3.09
CA CYS A 33 1.01 15.55 2.70
C CYS A 33 -0.20 16.42 3.03
N MET A 34 -0.24 17.03 4.21
CA MET A 34 -1.35 17.88 4.65
C MET A 34 -1.45 19.16 3.83
N VAL A 35 -0.33 19.84 3.58
CA VAL A 35 -0.30 21.07 2.76
C VAL A 35 -0.73 20.79 1.33
N ILE A 36 -0.20 19.71 0.73
CA ILE A 36 -0.57 19.32 -0.64
C ILE A 36 -2.06 19.03 -0.72
N ALA A 37 -2.63 18.31 0.25
CA ALA A 37 -4.05 18.00 0.26
C ALA A 37 -4.94 19.24 0.40
N GLN A 38 -4.46 20.29 1.10
CA GLN A 38 -5.17 21.57 1.23
C GLN A 38 -5.14 22.39 -0.05
N ASP A 39 -4.05 22.31 -0.81
CA ASP A 39 -3.84 23.12 -2.01
C ASP A 39 -4.31 22.41 -3.31
N ASP A 40 -4.61 21.11 -3.26
CA ASP A 40 -5.02 20.31 -4.41
C ASP A 40 -6.55 20.37 -4.61
N GLU A 41 -7.05 21.51 -5.11
CA GLU A 41 -8.48 21.70 -5.42
C GLU A 41 -9.01 20.60 -6.35
N ALA A 42 -8.24 20.22 -7.37
CA ALA A 42 -8.66 19.18 -8.32
C ALA A 42 -8.83 17.79 -7.68
N GLY A 43 -7.96 17.44 -6.72
CA GLY A 43 -8.09 16.20 -5.96
C GLY A 43 -9.29 16.22 -5.01
N GLN A 44 -9.55 17.36 -4.38
CA GLN A 44 -10.73 17.55 -3.53
C GLN A 44 -12.03 17.43 -4.33
N ASP A 45 -12.10 18.13 -5.47
CA ASP A 45 -13.25 18.08 -6.39
C ASP A 45 -13.50 16.63 -6.87
N TRP A 46 -12.43 15.91 -7.25
CA TRP A 46 -12.56 14.51 -7.64
C TRP A 46 -13.10 13.63 -6.51
N CYS A 47 -12.63 13.82 -5.28
CA CYS A 47 -13.10 13.08 -4.11
C CYS A 47 -14.59 13.34 -3.85
N GLU A 48 -15.04 14.60 -3.96
CA GLU A 48 -16.45 14.95 -3.80
C GLU A 48 -17.32 14.35 -4.91
N GLU A 49 -16.91 14.48 -6.18
CA GLU A 49 -17.64 13.95 -7.34
C GLU A 49 -17.78 12.42 -7.34
N ASN A 50 -16.84 11.71 -6.69
CA ASN A 50 -16.81 10.25 -6.64
C ASN A 50 -17.21 9.67 -5.28
N ASP A 51 -17.77 10.48 -4.37
CA ASP A 51 -18.14 10.07 -3.02
C ASP A 51 -17.00 9.35 -2.28
N TYR A 52 -15.73 9.78 -2.52
CA TYR A 52 -14.58 9.19 -1.85
C TYR A 52 -14.51 9.69 -0.40
N PRO A 53 -14.53 8.80 0.61
CA PRO A 53 -14.66 9.21 2.02
C PRO A 53 -13.31 9.62 2.64
N GLY A 54 -12.68 10.62 2.11
CA GLY A 54 -11.37 11.14 2.50
C GLY A 54 -10.76 11.98 1.39
N TYR A 55 -9.42 12.08 1.39
CA TYR A 55 -8.68 12.71 0.31
C TYR A 55 -7.74 11.71 -0.35
N THR A 56 -7.64 11.77 -1.67
CA THR A 56 -6.61 11.07 -2.45
C THR A 56 -6.14 11.97 -3.59
N SER A 57 -4.82 12.05 -3.78
CA SER A 57 -4.23 12.76 -4.92
C SER A 57 -4.12 11.91 -6.19
N TYR A 58 -4.66 10.68 -6.18
CA TYR A 58 -4.51 9.70 -7.27
C TYR A 58 -4.94 10.23 -8.63
N ALA A 59 -6.01 11.01 -8.69
CA ALA A 59 -6.56 11.50 -9.95
C ALA A 59 -6.06 12.90 -10.35
N SER A 60 -5.31 13.58 -9.47
CA SER A 60 -4.93 15.00 -9.65
C SER A 60 -3.43 15.22 -9.78
N LEU A 61 -2.60 14.53 -8.98
CA LEU A 61 -1.17 14.78 -8.90
C LEU A 61 -0.37 13.54 -9.29
N THR A 62 0.22 13.56 -10.49
CA THR A 62 1.03 12.47 -11.03
C THR A 62 2.54 12.74 -10.93
N ASP A 63 2.93 13.90 -10.41
CA ASP A 63 4.29 14.44 -10.48
C ASP A 63 4.87 14.84 -9.11
N LEU A 64 4.35 14.27 -8.01
CA LEU A 64 4.80 14.55 -6.63
C LEU A 64 6.33 14.54 -6.47
N PRO A 65 7.09 13.52 -6.98
CA PRO A 65 8.54 13.49 -6.82
C PRO A 65 9.28 14.59 -7.57
N TRP A 66 8.68 15.10 -8.65
CA TRP A 66 9.25 16.20 -9.41
C TRP A 66 9.01 17.57 -8.75
N ARG A 67 7.84 17.75 -8.11
CA ARG A 67 7.46 19.01 -7.47
C ARG A 67 8.05 19.17 -6.06
N PHE A 68 8.17 18.09 -5.32
CA PHE A 68 8.50 18.13 -3.90
C PHE A 68 9.73 17.26 -3.61
N PRO A 69 10.86 17.86 -3.15
CA PRO A 69 12.10 17.13 -2.89
C PRO A 69 11.94 15.95 -1.92
N ILE A 70 11.09 16.07 -0.90
CA ILE A 70 10.85 14.99 0.07
C ILE A 70 10.24 13.75 -0.59
N PHE A 71 9.41 13.93 -1.63
CA PHE A 71 8.88 12.80 -2.39
C PHE A 71 9.92 12.19 -3.35
N ALA A 72 10.90 12.99 -3.84
CA ALA A 72 12.03 12.45 -4.61
C ALA A 72 12.92 11.57 -3.72
N ASP A 73 13.21 12.01 -2.50
CA ASP A 73 13.94 11.22 -1.50
C ASP A 73 13.16 9.96 -1.10
N LEU A 74 11.85 10.09 -0.91
CA LEU A 74 10.95 8.97 -0.63
C LEU A 74 11.04 7.93 -1.75
N VAL A 75 10.92 8.33 -3.02
CA VAL A 75 11.02 7.42 -4.17
C VAL A 75 12.37 6.71 -4.20
N THR A 76 13.47 7.41 -3.89
CA THR A 76 14.80 6.79 -3.81
C THR A 76 14.83 5.64 -2.80
N SER A 77 14.18 5.79 -1.65
CA SER A 77 14.05 4.72 -0.65
C SER A 77 13.13 3.60 -1.14
N LEU A 78 11.99 3.95 -1.75
CA LEU A 78 11.02 2.98 -2.26
C LEU A 78 11.60 2.13 -3.39
N ASP A 79 12.38 2.73 -4.31
CA ASP A 79 13.07 2.01 -5.39
C ASP A 79 13.95 0.88 -4.85
N ALA A 80 14.69 1.14 -3.75
CA ALA A 80 15.53 0.13 -3.12
C ALA A 80 14.73 -1.00 -2.46
N HIS A 81 13.60 -0.68 -1.77
CA HIS A 81 12.71 -1.68 -1.21
C HIS A 81 12.04 -2.52 -2.29
N VAL A 82 11.58 -1.90 -3.39
CA VAL A 82 10.97 -2.59 -4.53
C VAL A 82 11.96 -3.50 -5.23
N ALA A 83 13.20 -3.06 -5.42
CA ALA A 83 14.27 -3.90 -5.99
C ALA A 83 14.54 -5.13 -5.12
N ALA A 84 14.57 -4.97 -3.79
CA ALA A 84 14.73 -6.09 -2.86
C ALA A 84 13.56 -7.08 -2.92
N PHE A 85 12.32 -6.59 -3.03
CA PHE A 85 11.13 -7.45 -3.16
C PHE A 85 11.08 -8.14 -4.52
N ALA A 86 11.40 -7.46 -5.61
CA ALA A 86 11.48 -8.06 -6.95
C ALA A 86 12.51 -9.20 -7.01
N ALA A 87 13.63 -9.04 -6.30
CA ALA A 87 14.64 -10.10 -6.16
C ALA A 87 14.11 -11.30 -5.34
N ASP A 88 13.34 -11.09 -4.26
CA ASP A 88 12.70 -12.17 -3.48
C ASP A 88 11.63 -12.91 -4.30
N LEU A 89 10.95 -12.20 -5.21
CA LEU A 89 9.99 -12.78 -6.15
C LEU A 89 10.65 -13.53 -7.32
N GLU A 90 11.97 -13.51 -7.41
CA GLU A 90 12.76 -14.16 -8.49
C GLU A 90 12.33 -13.70 -9.89
N PHE A 91 11.93 -12.42 -10.05
CA PHE A 91 11.60 -11.89 -11.36
C PHE A 91 12.82 -11.86 -12.29
N ASP A 92 12.65 -12.39 -13.50
CA ASP A 92 13.64 -12.29 -14.58
C ASP A 92 13.43 -10.96 -15.31
N LEU A 93 14.10 -9.94 -14.85
CA LEU A 93 13.91 -8.56 -15.32
C LEU A 93 14.90 -8.16 -16.44
N ASP A 94 15.91 -9.01 -16.74
CA ASP A 94 17.02 -8.65 -17.63
C ASP A 94 17.65 -7.30 -17.21
N ASP A 95 17.81 -6.38 -18.19
CA ASP A 95 18.31 -5.01 -17.97
C ASP A 95 17.15 -3.98 -17.77
N ARG A 96 15.93 -4.44 -17.56
CA ARG A 96 14.72 -3.60 -17.42
C ARG A 96 14.17 -3.67 -15.99
N PRO A 97 14.70 -2.87 -15.04
CA PRO A 97 14.18 -2.87 -13.68
C PRO A 97 12.72 -2.40 -13.66
N VAL A 98 11.98 -2.84 -12.67
CA VAL A 98 10.67 -2.23 -12.36
C VAL A 98 10.86 -0.75 -11.98
N LYS A 99 9.97 0.12 -12.45
CA LYS A 99 10.05 1.57 -12.29
C LYS A 99 8.76 2.10 -11.70
N LEU A 100 8.88 3.16 -10.92
CA LEU A 100 7.73 3.90 -10.42
C LEU A 100 6.86 4.37 -11.59
N GLU A 101 5.58 4.05 -11.54
CA GLU A 101 4.55 4.51 -12.47
C GLU A 101 3.71 5.60 -11.83
N ASP A 102 3.15 5.32 -10.66
CA ASP A 102 2.29 6.23 -9.91
C ASP A 102 2.70 6.32 -8.45
N ILE A 103 2.53 7.51 -7.85
CA ILE A 103 2.64 7.74 -6.42
C ILE A 103 1.60 8.77 -5.99
N TRP A 104 0.87 8.51 -4.91
CA TRP A 104 -0.19 9.38 -4.44
C TRP A 104 -0.37 9.35 -2.93
N ILE A 105 -0.93 10.43 -2.39
CA ILE A 105 -1.27 10.61 -0.99
C ILE A 105 -2.70 10.11 -0.75
N ASN A 106 -2.94 9.46 0.39
CA ASN A 106 -4.27 9.16 0.90
C ASN A 106 -4.39 9.67 2.35
N ILE A 107 -5.44 10.41 2.63
CA ILE A 107 -5.81 10.89 3.97
C ILE A 107 -7.22 10.40 4.27
N LEU A 108 -7.34 9.53 5.27
CA LEU A 108 -8.61 8.96 5.69
C LEU A 108 -8.97 9.46 7.09
N PRO A 109 -9.96 10.36 7.21
CA PRO A 109 -10.49 10.82 8.49
C PRO A 109 -11.26 9.70 9.20
N GLU A 110 -11.84 9.98 10.37
CA GLU A 110 -12.82 9.09 11.00
C GLU A 110 -13.95 8.75 10.02
N GLY A 111 -14.27 7.47 9.90
CA GLY A 111 -15.24 6.97 8.93
C GLY A 111 -14.70 6.76 7.52
N GLY A 112 -13.51 7.28 7.19
CA GLY A 112 -12.86 7.10 5.89
C GLY A 112 -12.44 5.65 5.65
N PHE A 113 -12.53 5.20 4.40
CA PHE A 113 -12.13 3.85 3.98
C PHE A 113 -11.67 3.85 2.53
N HIS A 114 -11.03 2.77 2.11
CA HIS A 114 -10.74 2.51 0.70
C HIS A 114 -11.29 1.13 0.31
N SER A 115 -12.18 1.09 -0.67
CA SER A 115 -12.88 -0.13 -1.07
C SER A 115 -11.94 -1.20 -1.62
N SER A 116 -12.41 -2.45 -1.59
CA SER A 116 -11.64 -3.61 -2.08
C SER A 116 -11.34 -3.51 -3.58
N HIS A 117 -10.06 -3.55 -3.96
CA HIS A 117 -9.59 -3.37 -5.33
C HIS A 117 -8.27 -4.13 -5.60
N ILE A 118 -7.82 -4.06 -6.83
CA ILE A 118 -6.49 -4.47 -7.32
C ILE A 118 -5.93 -3.32 -8.17
N HIS A 119 -4.65 -3.39 -8.54
CA HIS A 119 -4.03 -2.42 -9.45
C HIS A 119 -3.75 -3.08 -10.81
N PRO A 120 -4.72 -3.07 -11.75
CA PRO A 120 -4.52 -3.63 -13.08
C PRO A 120 -3.37 -2.90 -13.79
N HIS A 121 -2.54 -3.65 -14.52
CA HIS A 121 -1.41 -3.16 -15.31
C HIS A 121 -0.14 -2.83 -14.51
N SER A 122 -0.17 -2.79 -13.19
CA SER A 122 1.03 -2.66 -12.36
C SER A 122 1.57 -4.03 -11.95
N VAL A 123 2.85 -4.10 -11.59
CA VAL A 123 3.55 -5.35 -11.21
C VAL A 123 3.69 -5.45 -9.70
N ILE A 124 4.21 -4.41 -9.06
CA ILE A 124 4.35 -4.28 -7.61
C ILE A 124 3.60 -3.03 -7.17
N SER A 125 2.73 -3.21 -6.19
CA SER A 125 2.06 -2.11 -5.48
C SER A 125 2.52 -2.06 -4.04
N GLY A 126 2.45 -0.87 -3.46
CA GLY A 126 2.85 -0.71 -2.08
C GLY A 126 2.28 0.54 -1.43
N THR A 127 2.53 0.62 -0.15
CA THR A 127 2.18 1.80 0.64
C THR A 127 3.18 2.00 1.77
N THR A 128 3.48 3.26 2.08
CA THR A 128 4.19 3.67 3.29
C THR A 128 3.27 4.51 4.16
N TYR A 129 3.48 4.46 5.46
CA TYR A 129 2.57 5.02 6.46
C TYR A 129 3.18 6.23 7.12
N VAL A 130 2.51 7.37 6.94
CA VAL A 130 2.96 8.69 7.39
C VAL A 130 2.37 9.04 8.76
N ALA A 131 1.05 8.82 8.94
CA ALA A 131 0.38 8.98 10.22
C ALA A 131 -0.54 7.78 10.50
N MET A 132 -0.36 7.18 11.67
CA MET A 132 -1.14 6.01 12.13
C MET A 132 -1.61 6.23 13.57
N PRO A 133 -2.68 7.02 13.77
CA PRO A 133 -3.22 7.26 15.11
C PRO A 133 -3.74 5.96 15.76
N LYS A 134 -3.91 6.00 17.07
CA LYS A 134 -4.42 4.84 17.82
C LYS A 134 -5.85 4.50 17.35
N GLY A 135 -6.06 3.30 16.85
CA GLY A 135 -7.34 2.85 16.31
C GLY A 135 -7.44 2.98 14.79
N ALA A 136 -6.41 3.50 14.13
CA ALA A 136 -6.36 3.54 12.67
C ALA A 136 -6.48 2.13 12.06
N SER A 137 -7.16 2.06 10.93
CA SER A 137 -7.45 0.80 10.25
C SER A 137 -6.19 0.16 9.66
N ALA A 138 -6.13 -1.17 9.75
CA ALA A 138 -5.13 -2.00 9.12
C ALA A 138 -5.30 -2.05 7.60
N LEU A 139 -4.28 -2.50 6.87
CA LEU A 139 -4.43 -2.97 5.50
C LEU A 139 -5.02 -4.40 5.54
N LYS A 140 -6.13 -4.62 4.87
CA LYS A 140 -6.77 -5.94 4.75
C LYS A 140 -6.45 -6.52 3.37
N LEU A 141 -5.88 -7.73 3.39
CA LEU A 141 -5.52 -8.50 2.19
C LEU A 141 -6.46 -9.71 2.08
N GLU A 142 -6.88 -10.05 0.87
CA GLU A 142 -7.78 -11.18 0.59
C GLU A 142 -7.01 -12.34 -0.05
N ASP A 143 -7.27 -13.57 0.41
CA ASP A 143 -6.75 -14.78 -0.24
C ASP A 143 -7.21 -14.81 -1.72
N PRO A 144 -6.30 -14.78 -2.69
CA PRO A 144 -6.65 -14.70 -4.12
C PRO A 144 -7.45 -15.92 -4.61
N ARG A 145 -7.45 -17.01 -3.84
CA ARG A 145 -8.21 -18.22 -4.13
C ARG A 145 -9.64 -18.18 -3.57
N HIS A 146 -9.98 -17.16 -2.73
CA HIS A 146 -11.24 -17.12 -1.98
C HIS A 146 -12.47 -17.30 -2.89
N ALA A 147 -12.54 -16.59 -4.00
CA ALA A 147 -13.64 -16.68 -4.94
C ALA A 147 -13.83 -18.08 -5.58
N ARG A 148 -12.82 -18.95 -5.48
CA ARG A 148 -12.84 -20.32 -6.00
C ARG A 148 -13.11 -21.37 -4.93
N MET A 149 -13.16 -20.98 -3.66
CA MET A 149 -13.37 -21.88 -2.52
C MET A 149 -14.87 -22.07 -2.20
N MET A 150 -15.69 -22.37 -3.21
CA MET A 150 -17.17 -22.36 -3.12
C MET A 150 -17.76 -23.33 -2.09
N ALA A 151 -17.05 -24.40 -1.73
CA ALA A 151 -17.52 -25.43 -0.80
C ALA A 151 -16.51 -25.73 0.32
N ALA A 152 -15.65 -24.76 0.64
CA ALA A 152 -14.67 -24.95 1.69
C ALA A 152 -15.36 -24.94 3.08
N PRO A 153 -15.06 -25.90 3.97
CA PRO A 153 -15.54 -25.86 5.33
C PRO A 153 -14.90 -24.68 6.09
N PRO A 154 -15.55 -24.16 7.14
CA PRO A 154 -15.00 -23.08 7.95
C PRO A 154 -13.67 -23.49 8.57
N ARG A 155 -12.74 -22.56 8.62
CA ARG A 155 -11.45 -22.71 9.28
C ARG A 155 -11.61 -22.57 10.80
N ARG A 156 -10.65 -23.14 11.55
CA ARG A 156 -10.58 -22.91 13.00
C ARG A 156 -10.24 -21.44 13.27
N LYS A 157 -10.60 -20.93 14.45
CA LYS A 157 -10.30 -19.57 14.87
C LYS A 157 -8.78 -19.29 14.86
N GLU A 158 -7.98 -20.26 15.34
CA GLU A 158 -6.51 -20.18 15.43
C GLU A 158 -5.84 -20.82 14.20
N VAL A 159 -6.39 -20.62 13.01
CA VAL A 159 -5.80 -21.17 11.79
C VAL A 159 -4.47 -20.48 11.47
N ARG A 160 -3.53 -21.22 10.90
CA ARG A 160 -2.27 -20.68 10.40
C ARG A 160 -2.55 -19.56 9.39
N GLU A 161 -1.67 -18.59 9.32
CA GLU A 161 -1.81 -17.40 8.50
C GLU A 161 -2.02 -17.73 7.02
N ASP A 162 -1.22 -18.64 6.45
CA ASP A 162 -1.30 -19.11 5.06
C ASP A 162 -2.62 -19.82 4.68
N LEU A 163 -3.52 -20.01 5.66
CA LEU A 163 -4.84 -20.61 5.49
C LEU A 163 -5.99 -19.65 5.86
N ARG A 164 -5.69 -18.39 6.20
CA ARG A 164 -6.73 -17.37 6.46
C ARG A 164 -7.30 -16.86 5.15
N THR A 165 -8.58 -16.52 5.17
CA THR A 165 -9.24 -15.86 4.05
C THR A 165 -8.83 -14.38 3.94
N PHE A 166 -8.62 -13.75 5.09
CA PHE A 166 -8.19 -12.34 5.19
C PHE A 166 -7.02 -12.23 6.15
N ILE A 167 -6.05 -11.41 5.75
CA ILE A 167 -4.94 -10.99 6.59
C ILE A 167 -5.14 -9.49 6.89
N TYR A 168 -4.87 -9.09 8.13
CA TYR A 168 -4.94 -7.70 8.58
C TYR A 168 -3.54 -7.28 9.03
N GLU A 169 -2.87 -6.48 8.19
CA GLU A 169 -1.59 -5.90 8.52
C GLU A 169 -1.79 -4.57 9.23
N ALA A 170 -1.34 -4.52 10.49
CA ALA A 170 -1.35 -3.28 11.29
C ALA A 170 0.03 -2.62 11.18
N PRO A 171 0.21 -1.65 10.28
CA PRO A 171 1.48 -0.97 10.09
C PRO A 171 1.72 0.06 11.19
N LYS A 172 2.99 0.48 11.29
CA LYS A 172 3.42 1.63 12.08
C LYS A 172 3.84 2.76 11.14
N VAL A 173 3.93 3.96 11.67
CA VAL A 173 4.57 5.08 10.95
C VAL A 173 5.97 4.66 10.49
N GLY A 174 6.28 4.93 9.22
CA GLY A 174 7.54 4.56 8.59
C GLY A 174 7.63 3.10 8.12
N ASP A 175 6.60 2.26 8.26
CA ASP A 175 6.57 0.95 7.61
C ASP A 175 6.34 1.09 6.09
N VAL A 176 6.97 0.22 5.32
CA VAL A 176 6.70 -0.02 3.90
C VAL A 176 6.11 -1.41 3.75
N LEU A 177 4.97 -1.53 3.10
CA LEU A 177 4.37 -2.79 2.69
C LEU A 177 4.36 -2.86 1.16
N LEU A 178 4.81 -4.01 0.59
CA LEU A 178 4.76 -4.27 -0.85
C LEU A 178 4.11 -5.62 -1.11
N TRP A 179 3.38 -5.70 -2.22
CA TRP A 179 2.73 -6.91 -2.72
C TRP A 179 2.66 -6.88 -4.25
N GLU A 180 2.46 -8.04 -4.86
CA GLU A 180 2.17 -8.11 -6.29
C GLU A 180 0.80 -7.46 -6.56
N SER A 181 0.72 -6.60 -7.54
CA SER A 181 -0.42 -5.68 -7.80
C SER A 181 -1.77 -6.36 -8.02
N TRP A 182 -1.77 -7.65 -8.37
CA TRP A 182 -2.97 -8.47 -8.51
C TRP A 182 -3.62 -8.85 -7.16
N LEU A 183 -2.92 -8.69 -6.03
CA LEU A 183 -3.44 -9.05 -4.71
C LEU A 183 -4.53 -8.08 -4.28
N ARG A 184 -5.74 -8.61 -4.09
CA ARG A 184 -6.90 -7.82 -3.66
C ARG A 184 -6.74 -7.35 -2.23
N HIS A 185 -6.96 -6.04 -2.05
CA HIS A 185 -6.80 -5.41 -0.76
C HIS A 185 -7.79 -4.27 -0.55
N GLU A 186 -7.96 -3.85 0.68
CA GLU A 186 -8.79 -2.72 1.08
C GLU A 186 -8.24 -2.07 2.35
N VAL A 187 -8.65 -0.84 2.61
CA VAL A 187 -8.48 -0.19 3.91
C VAL A 187 -9.87 -0.11 4.55
N PRO A 188 -10.16 -0.93 5.59
CA PRO A 188 -11.43 -0.85 6.32
C PRO A 188 -11.64 0.53 6.92
N MET A 189 -12.88 0.83 7.29
CA MET A 189 -13.25 2.11 7.88
C MET A 189 -12.29 2.51 9.02
N ASN A 190 -11.75 3.72 8.93
CA ASN A 190 -10.93 4.30 9.97
C ASN A 190 -11.82 4.65 11.18
N THR A 191 -11.47 4.12 12.36
CA THR A 191 -12.20 4.36 13.61
C THR A 191 -11.42 5.25 14.58
N ALA A 192 -10.27 5.76 14.14
CA ALA A 192 -9.52 6.75 14.90
C ALA A 192 -10.15 8.13 14.75
N GLU A 193 -10.08 8.95 15.79
CA GLU A 193 -10.53 10.35 15.77
C GLU A 193 -9.65 11.22 14.86
N ASP A 194 -8.35 10.86 14.76
CA ASP A 194 -7.37 11.54 13.92
C ASP A 194 -7.23 10.86 12.55
N GLU A 195 -6.64 11.59 11.61
CA GLU A 195 -6.45 11.16 10.24
C GLU A 195 -5.37 10.08 10.10
N ARG A 196 -5.68 9.04 9.33
CA ARG A 196 -4.73 8.07 8.85
C ARG A 196 -4.14 8.55 7.54
N ILE A 197 -2.81 8.77 7.50
CA ILE A 197 -2.12 9.27 6.30
C ILE A 197 -1.18 8.20 5.78
N SER A 198 -1.25 7.96 4.48
CA SER A 198 -0.34 7.04 3.78
C SER A 198 0.00 7.55 2.39
N VAL A 199 1.15 7.15 1.88
CA VAL A 199 1.56 7.36 0.49
C VAL A 199 1.59 6.00 -0.18
N SER A 200 0.76 5.83 -1.21
CA SER A 200 0.66 4.60 -2.00
C SER A 200 1.35 4.80 -3.36
N PHE A 201 1.78 3.70 -3.95
CA PHE A 201 2.54 3.75 -5.18
C PHE A 201 2.44 2.45 -5.99
N ASN A 202 2.66 2.57 -7.28
CA ASN A 202 2.70 1.46 -8.22
C ASN A 202 4.02 1.45 -8.98
N TYR A 203 4.52 0.26 -9.23
CA TYR A 203 5.69 0.01 -10.06
C TYR A 203 5.32 -0.89 -11.23
N ASN A 204 5.84 -0.55 -12.40
CA ASN A 204 5.63 -1.31 -13.62
C ASN A 204 6.95 -1.80 -14.21
N TRP A 205 6.86 -2.83 -15.08
CA TRP A 205 7.97 -3.40 -15.82
C TRP A 205 7.80 -3.06 -17.31
N GLY A 206 8.71 -2.26 -17.86
CA GLY A 206 8.63 -1.80 -19.23
C GLY A 206 9.94 -1.27 -19.78
#